data_66fff3e66db336477dc878bda938eb5b
#
_entry.id   66fff3e66db336477dc878bda938eb5b
#
_cell.length_a   1.000
_cell.length_b   1.000
_cell.length_c   1.000
_cell.angle_alpha   90.00
_cell.angle_beta   90.00
_cell.angle_gamma   90.00
#
_symmetry.space_group_name_H-M   'P 1'
#
loop_
_entity.id
_entity.type
_entity.pdbx_description
1 polymer ?
#
loop_
_entity_poly.entity_id
_entity_poly.type
_entity_poly.pdbx_seq_one_letter_code
_entity_poly.pdbx_strand_id
1 'polypeptide(L)'
;MTVPINFNGLDTGVHGPIRLGILTALVLDGPLDFTTLKKRLELSDGAIAPHLRKLEDISYLHCRKGFVGRRPKSTYRITAAGRKALAGYLDAMQSVIDALK
;
A
#
# COMPACT_ATOMS: atom_id res chain seq x y z
N MET A 1 -6.61 -21.15 -28.56
CA MET A 1 -7.64 -20.44 -27.79
C MET A 1 -7.00 -19.30 -27.02
N THR A 2 -7.56 -18.13 -27.10
CA THR A 2 -7.01 -16.94 -26.44
C THR A 2 -7.78 -16.67 -25.15
N VAL A 3 -7.08 -16.62 -24.03
CA VAL A 3 -7.66 -16.28 -22.73
C VAL A 3 -7.47 -14.78 -22.53
N PRO A 4 -8.53 -14.03 -22.19
CA PRO A 4 -8.39 -12.61 -21.91
C PRO A 4 -7.43 -12.36 -20.74
N ILE A 5 -6.62 -11.32 -20.87
CA ILE A 5 -5.74 -10.86 -19.79
C ILE A 5 -6.50 -9.82 -18.99
N ASN A 6 -6.73 -10.10 -17.70
CA ASN A 6 -7.43 -9.18 -16.82
C ASN A 6 -6.45 -8.16 -16.22
N PHE A 7 -6.13 -7.11 -16.98
CA PHE A 7 -5.29 -6.02 -16.49
C PHE A 7 -6.09 -4.93 -15.76
N ASN A 8 -7.39 -4.89 -15.94
CA ASN A 8 -8.26 -3.91 -15.27
C ASN A 8 -8.30 -4.09 -13.76
N GLY A 9 -7.96 -5.30 -13.26
CA GLY A 9 -7.85 -5.55 -11.84
C GLY A 9 -6.56 -5.00 -11.22
N LEU A 10 -5.67 -4.40 -12.01
CA LEU A 10 -4.49 -3.71 -11.51
C LEU A 10 -4.89 -2.32 -11.01
N ASP A 11 -5.45 -2.29 -9.81
CA ASP A 11 -5.98 -1.11 -9.15
C ASP A 11 -4.96 0.03 -9.14
N THR A 12 -5.32 1.20 -9.64
CA THR A 12 -4.42 2.36 -9.73
C THR A 12 -4.05 2.91 -8.35
N GLY A 13 -4.86 2.65 -7.34
CA GLY A 13 -4.53 3.01 -5.95
C GLY A 13 -3.44 2.13 -5.35
N VAL A 14 -3.29 0.90 -5.85
CA VAL A 14 -2.27 -0.05 -5.39
C VAL A 14 -1.07 -0.07 -6.33
N HIS A 15 -1.31 0.08 -7.62
CA HIS A 15 -0.28 -0.06 -8.65
C HIS A 15 0.84 0.97 -8.49
N GLY A 16 2.07 0.48 -8.54
CA GLY A 16 3.28 1.27 -8.38
C GLY A 16 4.13 0.73 -7.23
N PRO A 17 5.46 0.78 -7.35
CA PRO A 17 6.35 0.13 -6.37
C PRO A 17 6.19 0.70 -4.96
N ILE A 18 6.04 2.01 -4.81
CA ILE A 18 5.94 2.61 -3.47
C ILE A 18 4.62 2.26 -2.80
N ARG A 19 3.49 2.39 -3.51
CA ARG A 19 2.18 2.06 -2.94
C ARG A 19 2.05 0.58 -2.62
N LEU A 20 2.50 -0.27 -3.52
CA LEU A 20 2.55 -1.71 -3.30
C LEU A 20 3.42 -2.03 -2.08
N GLY A 21 4.59 -1.39 -1.97
CA GLY A 21 5.49 -1.56 -0.84
C GLY A 21 4.86 -1.14 0.49
N ILE A 22 4.18 0.00 0.52
CA ILE A 22 3.48 0.50 1.72
C ILE A 22 2.43 -0.50 2.19
N LEU A 23 1.54 -0.91 1.29
CA LEU A 23 0.45 -1.83 1.64
C LEU A 23 0.99 -3.19 2.08
N THR A 24 2.00 -3.69 1.40
CA THR A 24 2.64 -4.96 1.75
C THR A 24 3.29 -4.90 3.14
N ALA A 25 4.03 -3.84 3.43
CA ALA A 25 4.67 -3.67 4.73
C ALA A 25 3.63 -3.64 5.87
N LEU A 26 2.51 -2.96 5.66
CA LEU A 26 1.46 -2.86 6.67
C LEU A 26 0.68 -4.16 6.87
N VAL A 27 0.61 -5.01 5.85
CA VAL A 27 0.06 -6.36 6.01
C VAL A 27 1.03 -7.25 6.78
N LEU A 28 2.31 -7.21 6.43
CA LEU A 28 3.32 -8.08 7.04
C LEU A 28 3.64 -7.71 8.49
N ASP A 29 3.83 -6.41 8.73
CA ASP A 29 4.34 -5.91 10.02
C ASP A 29 3.24 -5.37 10.93
N GLY A 30 2.00 -5.21 10.42
CA GLY A 30 0.92 -4.55 11.15
C GLY A 30 1.06 -3.03 11.12
N PRO A 31 0.38 -2.30 12.02
CA PRO A 31 0.47 -0.85 12.05
C PRO A 31 1.90 -0.37 12.29
N LEU A 32 2.33 0.61 11.49
CA LEU A 32 3.67 1.19 11.58
C LEU A 32 3.57 2.71 11.63
N ASP A 33 4.47 3.35 12.39
CA ASP A 33 4.58 4.80 12.36
C ASP A 33 5.31 5.25 11.10
N PHE A 34 5.23 6.55 10.82
CA PHE A 34 5.82 7.16 9.63
C PHE A 34 7.32 6.86 9.51
N THR A 35 8.06 7.05 10.60
CA THR A 35 9.50 6.84 10.61
C THR A 35 9.88 5.39 10.35
N THR A 36 9.20 4.45 11.00
CA THR A 36 9.46 3.02 10.84
C THR A 36 9.11 2.56 9.41
N LEU A 37 7.97 3.00 8.91
CA LEU A 37 7.52 2.65 7.55
C LEU A 37 8.51 3.18 6.51
N LYS A 38 8.93 4.42 6.65
CA LYS A 38 9.93 5.03 5.78
C LYS A 38 11.24 4.25 5.76
N LYS A 39 11.73 3.85 6.93
CA LYS A 39 12.95 3.05 7.06
C LYS A 39 12.77 1.67 6.45
N ARG A 40 11.61 1.04 6.69
CA ARG A 40 11.31 -0.30 6.16
C ARG A 40 11.37 -0.32 4.64
N LEU A 41 10.99 0.77 3.99
CA LEU A 41 10.96 0.90 2.54
C LEU A 41 12.19 1.64 1.97
N GLU A 42 13.09 2.10 2.83
CA GLU A 42 14.29 2.85 2.44
C GLU A 42 13.97 4.08 1.60
N LEU A 43 12.96 4.84 2.03
CA LEU A 43 12.48 6.03 1.33
C LEU A 43 12.71 7.30 2.13
N SER A 44 12.84 8.43 1.42
CA SER A 44 12.85 9.75 2.03
C SER A 44 11.43 10.20 2.38
N ASP A 45 11.31 11.21 3.25
CA ASP A 45 10.02 11.80 3.59
C ASP A 45 9.28 12.29 2.36
N GLY A 46 9.99 12.98 1.46
CA GLY A 46 9.39 13.53 0.24
C GLY A 46 8.94 12.47 -0.75
N ALA A 47 9.57 11.30 -0.75
CA ALA A 47 9.19 10.21 -1.63
C ALA A 47 7.94 9.48 -1.14
N ILE A 48 7.81 9.26 0.18
CA ILE A 48 6.73 8.46 0.74
C ILE A 48 5.47 9.27 1.03
N ALA A 49 5.60 10.51 1.48
CA ALA A 49 4.47 11.31 1.98
C ALA A 49 3.32 11.49 0.98
N PRO A 50 3.56 11.80 -0.31
CA PRO A 50 2.46 11.92 -1.27
C PRO A 50 1.67 10.62 -1.46
N HIS A 51 2.34 9.49 -1.42
CA HIS A 51 1.70 8.19 -1.57
C HIS A 51 0.88 7.81 -0.34
N LEU A 52 1.37 8.12 0.86
CA LEU A 52 0.59 7.92 2.09
C LEU A 52 -0.68 8.76 2.06
N ARG A 53 -0.58 10.01 1.64
CA ARG A 53 -1.72 10.91 1.54
C ARG A 53 -2.76 10.38 0.55
N LYS A 54 -2.30 9.93 -0.62
CA LYS A 54 -3.20 9.37 -1.63
C LYS A 54 -3.90 8.12 -1.12
N LEU A 55 -3.19 7.22 -0.46
CA LEU A 55 -3.76 6.00 0.09
C LEU A 55 -4.77 6.27 1.20
N GLU A 56 -4.55 7.32 2.02
CA GLU A 56 -5.54 7.80 2.98
C GLU A 56 -6.78 8.34 2.28
N ASP A 57 -6.59 9.19 1.25
CA ASP A 57 -7.68 9.83 0.52
C ASP A 57 -8.64 8.81 -0.11
N ILE A 58 -8.12 7.70 -0.60
CA ILE A 58 -8.94 6.63 -1.18
C ILE A 58 -9.36 5.57 -0.16
N SER A 59 -9.10 5.82 1.13
CA SER A 59 -9.50 4.96 2.25
C SER A 59 -8.83 3.59 2.29
N TYR A 60 -7.67 3.43 1.69
CA TYR A 60 -6.90 2.20 1.80
C TYR A 60 -6.03 2.17 3.05
N LEU A 61 -5.71 3.33 3.61
CA LEU A 61 -5.01 3.48 4.87
C LEU A 61 -5.81 4.33 5.84
N HIS A 62 -5.63 4.05 7.12
CA HIS A 62 -6.06 4.91 8.21
C HIS A 62 -4.82 5.42 8.93
N CYS A 63 -4.77 6.74 9.15
CA CYS A 63 -3.71 7.38 9.91
C CYS A 63 -4.24 7.78 11.27
N ARG A 64 -3.58 7.32 12.32
CA ARG A 64 -3.85 7.75 13.69
C ARG A 64 -2.75 8.71 14.11
N LYS A 65 -3.12 9.95 14.37
CA LYS A 65 -2.20 10.98 14.86
C LYS A 65 -2.23 11.01 16.38
N GLY A 66 -1.04 11.09 16.97
CA GLY A 66 -0.87 11.14 18.40
C GLY A 66 0.45 11.75 18.77
N PHE A 67 0.88 11.51 19.99
CA PHE A 67 2.14 12.04 20.51
C PHE A 67 2.86 10.96 21.30
N VAL A 68 4.19 11.01 21.26
CA VAL A 68 5.06 10.30 22.18
C VAL A 68 5.82 11.40 22.93
N GLY A 69 5.41 11.65 24.17
CA GLY A 69 5.84 12.85 24.88
C GLY A 69 5.34 14.10 24.16
N ARG A 70 6.25 14.96 23.72
CA ARG A 70 5.93 16.18 22.95
C ARG A 70 6.09 16.00 21.43
N ARG A 71 6.49 14.80 20.98
CA ARG A 71 6.70 14.53 19.56
C ARG A 71 5.44 14.03 18.90
N PRO A 72 5.00 14.64 17.79
CA PRO A 72 3.92 14.10 16.99
C PRO A 72 4.30 12.73 16.43
N LYS A 73 3.35 11.81 16.43
CA LYS A 73 3.54 10.48 15.88
C LYS A 73 2.33 10.11 15.04
N SER A 74 2.57 9.82 13.76
CA SER A 74 1.54 9.33 12.84
C SER A 74 1.72 7.83 12.66
N THR A 75 0.68 7.06 12.97
CA THR A 75 0.69 5.60 12.82
C THR A 75 -0.32 5.21 11.76
N TYR A 76 0.14 4.43 10.79
CA TYR A 76 -0.65 3.99 9.65
C TYR A 76 -1.03 2.53 9.79
N ARG A 77 -2.27 2.21 9.42
CA ARG A 77 -2.72 0.83 9.29
C ARG A 77 -3.49 0.67 7.99
N ILE A 78 -3.44 -0.53 7.43
CA ILE A 78 -4.23 -0.85 6.25
C ILE A 78 -5.68 -1.07 6.66
N THR A 79 -6.61 -0.56 5.87
CA THR A 79 -8.06 -0.75 6.08
C THR A 79 -8.53 -2.06 5.45
N ALA A 80 -9.77 -2.48 5.76
CA ALA A 80 -10.38 -3.61 5.08
C ALA A 80 -10.46 -3.37 3.57
N ALA A 81 -10.79 -2.15 3.16
CA ALA A 81 -10.81 -1.78 1.74
C ALA A 81 -9.42 -1.89 1.12
N GLY A 82 -8.37 -1.46 1.83
CA GLY A 82 -7.00 -1.57 1.36
C GLY A 82 -6.55 -3.01 1.21
N ARG A 83 -6.91 -3.89 2.17
CA ARG A 83 -6.61 -5.34 2.08
C ARG A 83 -7.29 -5.97 0.88
N LYS A 84 -8.55 -5.64 0.67
CA LYS A 84 -9.31 -6.16 -0.47
C LYS A 84 -8.71 -5.70 -1.79
N ALA A 85 -8.33 -4.42 -1.88
CA ALA A 85 -7.70 -3.86 -3.07
C ALA A 85 -6.36 -4.52 -3.36
N LEU A 86 -5.54 -4.74 -2.33
CA LEU A 86 -4.25 -5.42 -2.47
C LEU A 86 -4.45 -6.87 -2.95
N ALA A 87 -5.39 -7.61 -2.35
CA ALA A 87 -5.67 -8.98 -2.76
C ALA A 87 -6.12 -9.05 -4.22
N GLY A 88 -7.03 -8.16 -4.64
CA GLY A 88 -7.48 -8.08 -6.02
C GLY A 88 -6.37 -7.73 -6.99
N TYR A 89 -5.48 -6.82 -6.60
CA TYR A 89 -4.31 -6.45 -7.38
C TYR A 89 -3.37 -7.66 -7.58
N LEU A 90 -3.10 -8.40 -6.51
CA LEU A 90 -2.23 -9.57 -6.58
C LEU A 90 -2.84 -10.67 -7.44
N ASP A 91 -4.15 -10.89 -7.37
CA ASP A 91 -4.84 -11.86 -8.23
C ASP A 91 -4.73 -11.45 -9.70
N ALA A 92 -4.91 -10.17 -10.01
CA ALA A 92 -4.77 -9.66 -11.37
C ALA A 92 -3.33 -9.79 -11.87
N MET A 93 -2.35 -9.51 -11.01
CA MET A 93 -0.94 -9.67 -11.34
C MET A 93 -0.59 -11.14 -11.58
N GLN A 94 -1.15 -12.05 -10.77
CA GLN A 94 -0.96 -13.49 -10.97
C GLN A 94 -1.50 -13.93 -12.34
N SER A 95 -2.63 -13.39 -12.77
CA SER A 95 -3.18 -13.67 -14.10
C SER A 95 -2.23 -13.24 -15.21
N VAL A 96 -1.57 -12.08 -15.05
CA VAL A 96 -0.58 -11.61 -16.00
C VAL A 96 0.64 -12.54 -16.01
N ILE A 97 1.13 -12.92 -14.83
CA ILE A 97 2.25 -13.85 -14.69
C ILE A 97 1.92 -15.19 -15.37
N ASP A 98 0.74 -15.73 -15.10
CA ASP A 98 0.31 -17.01 -15.66
C ASP A 98 0.20 -16.95 -17.18
N ALA A 99 -0.25 -15.81 -17.75
CA ALA A 99 -0.34 -15.62 -19.18
C ALA A 99 1.05 -15.62 -19.87
N LEU A 100 2.09 -15.25 -19.12
CA LEU A 100 3.46 -15.16 -19.64
C LEU A 100 4.26 -16.46 -19.49
N LYS A 101 3.73 -17.44 -18.81
CA LYS A 101 4.39 -18.75 -18.63
C LYS A 101 4.30 -19.62 -19.86
#